data_34decb0bbc37d88e1c58f167b80c1e77
#
_entry.id   34decb0bbc37d88e1c58f167b80c1e77
#
_cell.length_a   1.000
_cell.length_b   1.000
_cell.length_c   1.000
_cell.angle_alpha   90.00
_cell.angle_beta   90.00
_cell.angle_gamma   90.00
#
_symmetry.space_group_name_H-M   'P 1'
#
loop_
_entity.id
_entity.type
_entity.pdbx_description
1 polymer ?
#
loop_
_entity_poly.entity_id
_entity_poly.type
_entity_poly.pdbx_seq_one_letter_code
_entity_poly.pdbx_strand_id
1 'polypeptide(L)'
;MKKISISAIIVTMLFTILSCSNDDLPKAAESAYLNYKTKTELELPFDEEWWVFWGGRSVRENYHVALKEQRFALDIVQRIDGSTHIGKGSQNEDYHCFGKRLNAPGNGKIVDVINNIEDNIPGEFNQDSPTGNRVIIDHENGEFSILAHFKKGSIIVSVGDTVIKGQELGKAGNSGNSSEPHLHYHLQTTADPFDGDGLPAQFLDYYADNILVEIGEPVRNQKIKNQ
;
A
#
# COMPACT_ATOMS: atom_id res chain seq x y z
N MET A 1 -10.44 2.89 65.76
CA MET A 1 -10.23 1.96 64.63
C MET A 1 -11.46 2.04 63.73
N LYS A 2 -11.35 2.79 62.60
CA LYS A 2 -12.46 2.94 61.63
C LYS A 2 -12.26 1.90 60.52
N LYS A 3 -13.25 1.03 60.33
CA LYS A 3 -13.29 0.09 59.20
C LYS A 3 -13.69 0.84 57.95
N ILE A 4 -12.84 0.81 56.95
CA ILE A 4 -13.14 1.31 55.60
C ILE A 4 -13.72 0.16 54.80
N SER A 5 -14.98 0.32 54.41
CA SER A 5 -15.70 -0.61 53.53
C SER A 5 -15.36 -0.28 52.08
N ILE A 6 -14.76 -1.22 51.39
CA ILE A 6 -14.49 -1.10 49.94
C ILE A 6 -15.70 -1.66 49.20
N SER A 7 -16.52 -0.76 48.64
CA SER A 7 -17.60 -1.15 47.72
C SER A 7 -16.99 -1.41 46.33
N ALA A 8 -17.04 -2.64 45.90
CA ALA A 8 -16.71 -3.03 44.53
C ALA A 8 -17.79 -2.52 43.57
N ILE A 9 -17.43 -1.58 42.71
CA ILE A 9 -18.29 -1.14 41.61
C ILE A 9 -18.06 -2.13 40.47
N ILE A 10 -19.04 -3.00 40.24
CA ILE A 10 -19.11 -3.85 39.04
C ILE A 10 -19.55 -2.95 37.88
N VAL A 11 -18.60 -2.55 37.01
CA VAL A 11 -18.91 -1.91 35.73
C VAL A 11 -19.36 -3.00 34.77
N THR A 12 -20.67 -3.13 34.62
CA THR A 12 -21.25 -3.98 33.55
C THR A 12 -21.07 -3.26 32.23
N MET A 13 -20.08 -3.68 31.45
CA MET A 13 -19.84 -3.18 30.09
C MET A 13 -20.94 -3.75 29.18
N LEU A 14 -21.97 -2.95 28.95
CA LEU A 14 -23.03 -3.23 28.00
C LEU A 14 -22.44 -3.10 26.61
N PHE A 15 -22.13 -4.22 25.95
CA PHE A 15 -21.83 -4.25 24.52
C PHE A 15 -23.12 -3.89 23.78
N THR A 16 -23.30 -2.62 23.47
CA THR A 16 -24.24 -2.20 22.43
C THR A 16 -23.65 -2.61 21.09
N ILE A 17 -24.26 -3.60 20.46
CA ILE A 17 -24.05 -3.90 19.05
C ILE A 17 -24.60 -2.69 18.29
N LEU A 18 -23.75 -1.68 18.02
CA LEU A 18 -24.08 -0.65 17.06
C LEU A 18 -24.17 -1.34 15.69
N SER A 19 -25.36 -1.39 15.15
CA SER A 19 -25.58 -1.62 13.73
C SER A 19 -24.89 -0.47 13.01
N CYS A 20 -23.70 -0.70 12.43
CA CYS A 20 -23.07 0.26 11.53
C CYS A 20 -24.02 0.48 10.36
N SER A 21 -24.72 1.61 10.36
CA SER A 21 -25.40 2.11 9.17
C SER A 21 -24.35 2.42 8.11
N ASN A 22 -24.69 2.29 6.83
CA ASN A 22 -23.81 2.64 5.71
C ASN A 22 -23.37 4.12 5.72
N ASP A 23 -23.93 4.93 6.60
CA ASP A 23 -23.67 6.37 6.73
C ASP A 23 -22.40 6.70 7.51
N ASP A 24 -21.77 5.72 8.19
CA ASP A 24 -20.58 5.90 9.04
C ASP A 24 -19.26 5.68 8.25
N LEU A 25 -19.33 5.23 6.99
CA LEU A 25 -18.14 5.08 6.16
C LEU A 25 -17.69 6.43 5.60
N PRO A 26 -16.36 6.69 5.54
CA PRO A 26 -15.85 7.90 4.91
C PRO A 26 -16.32 7.96 3.45
N LYS A 27 -16.62 9.17 2.97
CA LYS A 27 -16.97 9.35 1.56
C LYS A 27 -15.73 9.24 0.70
N ALA A 28 -15.90 8.64 -0.48
CA ALA A 28 -14.85 8.66 -1.49
C ALA A 28 -14.57 10.11 -1.93
N ALA A 29 -13.30 10.49 -2.07
CA ALA A 29 -12.89 11.78 -2.60
C ALA A 29 -13.43 11.94 -4.03
N GLU A 30 -13.83 13.17 -4.38
CA GLU A 30 -14.17 13.50 -5.77
C GLU A 30 -12.92 13.38 -6.66
N SER A 31 -13.11 12.95 -7.89
CA SER A 31 -12.01 12.80 -8.84
C SER A 31 -12.50 13.06 -10.27
N ALA A 32 -11.75 13.87 -10.99
CA ALA A 32 -11.93 14.07 -12.43
C ALA A 32 -11.39 12.88 -13.25
N TYR A 33 -10.66 11.95 -12.60
CA TYR A 33 -9.90 10.88 -13.25
C TYR A 33 -10.57 9.51 -13.20
N LEU A 34 -11.85 9.41 -12.84
CA LEU A 34 -12.56 8.12 -12.76
C LEU A 34 -12.51 7.30 -14.06
N ASN A 35 -12.45 7.98 -15.21
CA ASN A 35 -12.41 7.35 -16.53
C ASN A 35 -11.03 7.50 -17.21
N TYR A 36 -10.02 7.92 -16.44
CA TYR A 36 -8.66 8.08 -16.94
C TYR A 36 -8.12 6.75 -17.46
N LYS A 37 -7.37 6.82 -18.54
CA LYS A 37 -6.61 5.69 -19.09
C LYS A 37 -5.14 5.94 -18.84
N THR A 38 -4.53 5.03 -18.11
CA THR A 38 -3.09 5.05 -17.85
C THR A 38 -2.34 5.08 -19.18
N LYS A 39 -1.39 6.00 -19.30
CA LYS A 39 -0.57 6.19 -20.53
C LYS A 39 0.68 5.33 -20.46
N THR A 40 1.22 5.15 -19.25
CA THR A 40 2.41 4.33 -19.00
C THR A 40 2.05 2.86 -19.12
N GLU A 41 2.87 2.09 -19.83
CA GLU A 41 2.76 0.63 -19.84
C GLU A 41 3.25 0.06 -18.51
N LEU A 42 2.33 -0.07 -17.55
CA LEU A 42 2.63 -0.57 -16.22
C LEU A 42 2.60 -2.10 -16.19
N GLU A 43 3.55 -2.70 -15.43
CA GLU A 43 3.47 -4.07 -14.94
C GLU A 43 3.44 -4.10 -13.40
N LEU A 44 3.02 -5.22 -12.80
CA LEU A 44 3.02 -5.36 -11.35
C LEU A 44 4.47 -5.24 -10.83
N PRO A 45 4.72 -4.43 -9.77
CA PRO A 45 6.07 -4.07 -9.33
C PRO A 45 6.75 -5.16 -8.47
N PHE A 46 6.57 -6.43 -8.81
CA PHE A 46 7.15 -7.60 -8.11
C PHE A 46 7.17 -8.84 -9.01
N ASP A 47 7.96 -9.86 -8.64
CA ASP A 47 8.16 -11.06 -9.47
C ASP A 47 7.26 -12.24 -9.10
N GLU A 48 6.77 -12.31 -7.86
CA GLU A 48 6.03 -13.45 -7.31
C GLU A 48 4.53 -13.20 -7.24
N GLU A 49 3.74 -14.17 -6.77
CA GLU A 49 2.31 -13.99 -6.49
C GLU A 49 2.13 -13.17 -5.21
N TRP A 50 1.33 -12.11 -5.29
CA TRP A 50 0.95 -11.27 -4.17
C TRP A 50 -0.57 -11.18 -4.06
N TRP A 51 -1.05 -10.60 -2.94
CA TRP A 51 -2.45 -10.46 -2.61
C TRP A 51 -2.80 -8.99 -2.40
N VAL A 52 -3.87 -8.51 -3.04
CA VAL A 52 -4.37 -7.14 -2.86
C VAL A 52 -5.16 -7.06 -1.54
N PHE A 53 -4.58 -6.39 -0.55
CA PHE A 53 -5.20 -6.18 0.76
C PHE A 53 -6.20 -5.02 0.70
N TRP A 54 -5.79 -3.88 0.16
CA TRP A 54 -6.63 -2.76 -0.19
C TRP A 54 -6.43 -2.41 -1.66
N GLY A 55 -7.56 -2.24 -2.38
CA GLY A 55 -7.57 -1.92 -3.80
C GLY A 55 -9.00 -1.91 -4.32
N GLY A 56 -9.26 -1.11 -5.33
CA GLY A 56 -10.60 -0.91 -5.86
C GLY A 56 -11.11 0.53 -5.66
N ARG A 57 -12.35 0.78 -6.08
CA ARG A 57 -12.89 2.13 -6.24
C ARG A 57 -13.92 2.53 -5.18
N SER A 58 -14.33 1.62 -4.31
CA SER A 58 -15.28 1.85 -3.23
C SER A 58 -14.60 1.87 -1.86
N VAL A 59 -15.15 2.59 -0.90
CA VAL A 59 -14.62 2.64 0.49
C VAL A 59 -14.62 1.27 1.19
N ARG A 60 -15.43 0.33 0.73
CA ARG A 60 -15.48 -1.04 1.26
C ARG A 60 -14.30 -1.88 0.80
N GLU A 61 -13.80 -1.60 -0.40
CA GLU A 61 -12.68 -2.30 -1.03
C GLU A 61 -11.36 -1.61 -0.73
N ASN A 62 -11.39 -0.29 -0.49
CA ASN A 62 -10.21 0.52 -0.42
C ASN A 62 -10.46 1.80 0.38
N TYR A 63 -9.92 1.89 1.59
CA TYR A 63 -10.07 3.10 2.42
C TYR A 63 -9.36 4.33 1.81
N HIS A 64 -8.33 4.13 1.00
CA HIS A 64 -7.59 5.20 0.34
C HIS A 64 -8.48 6.06 -0.58
N VAL A 65 -9.62 5.54 -1.02
CA VAL A 65 -10.55 6.32 -1.86
C VAL A 65 -11.07 7.60 -1.19
N ALA A 66 -10.89 7.74 0.13
CA ALA A 66 -11.21 8.96 0.88
C ALA A 66 -10.14 10.05 0.70
N LEU A 67 -8.95 9.71 0.22
CA LEU A 67 -7.82 10.63 -0.01
C LEU A 67 -7.70 10.91 -1.51
N LYS A 68 -7.60 12.18 -1.88
CA LYS A 68 -7.61 12.60 -3.27
C LYS A 68 -6.41 12.04 -4.05
N GLU A 69 -5.22 12.19 -3.48
CA GLU A 69 -3.94 11.77 -4.08
C GLU A 69 -3.79 10.24 -4.14
N GLN A 70 -4.39 9.54 -3.17
CA GLN A 70 -4.33 8.08 -3.06
C GLN A 70 -5.63 7.38 -3.51
N ARG A 71 -6.48 8.10 -4.25
CA ARG A 71 -7.83 7.65 -4.62
C ARG A 71 -7.90 6.23 -5.20
N PHE A 72 -6.83 5.78 -5.85
CA PHE A 72 -6.73 4.48 -6.51
C PHE A 72 -5.52 3.66 -6.01
N ALA A 73 -5.02 3.97 -4.81
CA ALA A 73 -3.86 3.28 -4.25
C ALA A 73 -4.15 1.80 -3.97
N LEU A 74 -3.09 1.02 -3.93
CA LEU A 74 -3.09 -0.40 -3.62
C LEU A 74 -2.17 -0.65 -2.43
N ASP A 75 -2.64 -1.42 -1.44
CA ASP A 75 -1.79 -2.08 -0.45
C ASP A 75 -1.73 -3.57 -0.77
N ILE A 76 -0.53 -4.07 -0.97
CA ILE A 76 -0.29 -5.40 -1.53
C ILE A 76 0.65 -6.17 -0.62
N VAL A 77 0.23 -7.37 -0.22
CA VAL A 77 0.94 -8.26 0.71
C VAL A 77 1.20 -9.62 0.07
N GLN A 78 2.06 -10.45 0.67
CA GLN A 78 2.07 -11.89 0.35
C GLN A 78 1.25 -12.66 1.39
N ARG A 79 0.47 -13.63 0.92
CA ARG A 79 -0.27 -14.56 1.79
C ARG A 79 0.03 -16.00 1.41
N ILE A 80 0.37 -16.80 2.42
CA ILE A 80 0.56 -18.24 2.30
C ILE A 80 -0.40 -18.90 3.29
N ASP A 81 -1.17 -19.88 2.84
CA ASP A 81 -2.19 -20.56 3.64
C ASP A 81 -3.17 -19.60 4.36
N GLY A 82 -3.45 -18.45 3.72
CA GLY A 82 -4.39 -17.46 4.25
C GLY A 82 -3.80 -16.47 5.27
N SER A 83 -2.51 -16.57 5.61
CA SER A 83 -1.81 -15.66 6.54
C SER A 83 -0.79 -14.78 5.82
N THR A 84 -0.58 -13.54 6.30
CA THR A 84 0.49 -12.64 5.85
C THR A 84 1.83 -12.96 6.51
N HIS A 85 1.83 -13.77 7.60
CA HIS A 85 3.02 -14.08 8.40
C HIS A 85 3.01 -15.51 8.92
N ILE A 86 4.16 -16.01 9.34
CA ILE A 86 4.34 -17.22 10.12
C ILE A 86 4.24 -16.89 11.63
N GLY A 87 3.86 -17.88 12.42
CA GLY A 87 3.82 -17.73 13.88
C GLY A 87 2.89 -16.58 14.35
N LYS A 88 3.39 -15.70 15.20
CA LYS A 88 2.62 -14.59 15.78
C LYS A 88 2.69 -13.28 15.02
N GLY A 89 3.56 -13.17 13.99
CA GLY A 89 3.79 -11.92 13.26
C GLY A 89 4.35 -10.81 14.17
N SER A 90 5.21 -11.14 15.11
CA SER A 90 5.75 -10.18 16.07
C SER A 90 7.05 -9.51 15.61
N GLN A 91 7.65 -10.02 14.55
CA GLN A 91 8.85 -9.47 13.91
C GLN A 91 8.56 -9.27 12.42
N ASN A 92 9.22 -8.30 11.80
CA ASN A 92 9.06 -8.06 10.36
C ASN A 92 9.45 -9.28 9.53
N GLU A 93 10.46 -10.04 9.98
CA GLU A 93 10.96 -11.26 9.34
C GLU A 93 9.93 -12.42 9.35
N ASP A 94 8.90 -12.35 10.20
CA ASP A 94 7.80 -13.30 10.20
C ASP A 94 6.91 -13.14 8.96
N TYR A 95 6.88 -11.94 8.36
CA TYR A 95 5.99 -11.60 7.23
C TYR A 95 6.56 -12.06 5.89
N HIS A 96 5.72 -12.70 5.08
CA HIS A 96 6.13 -13.32 3.83
C HIS A 96 6.71 -12.34 2.81
N CYS A 97 6.19 -11.11 2.78
CA CYS A 97 6.65 -10.08 1.84
C CYS A 97 7.84 -9.26 2.35
N PHE A 98 8.20 -9.32 3.65
CA PHE A 98 9.32 -8.53 4.17
C PHE A 98 10.65 -8.92 3.50
N GLY A 99 11.32 -7.93 2.95
CA GLY A 99 12.58 -8.15 2.23
C GLY A 99 12.43 -8.71 0.82
N LYS A 100 11.20 -8.88 0.31
CA LYS A 100 10.94 -9.27 -1.07
C LYS A 100 11.27 -8.12 -2.01
N ARG A 101 11.75 -8.47 -3.19
CA ARG A 101 12.14 -7.55 -4.23
C ARG A 101 10.93 -6.74 -4.73
N LEU A 102 11.15 -5.44 -4.93
CA LEU A 102 10.23 -4.52 -5.56
C LEU A 102 10.88 -3.91 -6.81
N ASN A 103 10.14 -3.85 -7.89
CA ASN A 103 10.58 -3.45 -9.21
C ASN A 103 9.93 -2.15 -9.68
N ALA A 104 10.54 -1.50 -10.66
CA ALA A 104 9.93 -0.38 -11.36
C ALA A 104 8.72 -0.87 -12.17
N PRO A 105 7.50 -0.30 -11.94
CA PRO A 105 6.30 -0.72 -12.66
C PRO A 105 6.30 -0.29 -14.13
N GLY A 106 7.11 0.68 -14.49
CA GLY A 106 7.23 1.23 -15.84
C GLY A 106 8.56 1.94 -16.03
N ASN A 107 8.86 2.30 -17.28
CA ASN A 107 10.03 3.11 -17.60
C ASN A 107 9.86 4.53 -17.03
N GLY A 108 10.96 5.18 -16.63
CA GLY A 108 10.90 6.55 -16.13
C GLY A 108 12.19 6.99 -15.47
N LYS A 109 12.11 8.14 -14.82
CA LYS A 109 13.23 8.76 -14.10
C LYS A 109 12.91 8.82 -12.61
N ILE A 110 13.86 8.44 -11.76
CA ILE A 110 13.74 8.57 -10.31
C ILE A 110 13.80 10.06 -9.94
N VAL A 111 12.75 10.57 -9.30
CA VAL A 111 12.64 11.97 -8.90
C VAL A 111 12.66 12.18 -7.39
N ASP A 112 12.40 11.14 -6.61
CA ASP A 112 12.52 11.18 -5.15
C ASP A 112 12.89 9.81 -4.57
N VAL A 113 13.75 9.82 -3.52
CA VAL A 113 14.16 8.64 -2.76
C VAL A 113 14.31 9.00 -1.29
N ILE A 114 13.63 8.27 -0.40
CA ILE A 114 13.93 8.21 1.03
C ILE A 114 14.29 6.77 1.37
N ASN A 115 15.39 6.55 2.11
CA ASN A 115 15.94 5.20 2.34
C ASN A 115 16.49 4.97 3.77
N ASN A 116 16.21 5.88 4.71
CA ASN A 116 16.82 5.87 6.05
C ASN A 116 15.82 5.82 7.22
N ILE A 117 14.52 5.68 6.92
CA ILE A 117 13.48 5.54 7.93
C ILE A 117 13.49 4.11 8.47
N GLU A 118 13.48 3.96 9.80
CA GLU A 118 13.42 2.64 10.44
C GLU A 118 12.16 1.88 10.07
N ASP A 119 12.27 0.55 9.93
CA ASP A 119 11.10 -0.31 9.86
C ASP A 119 10.42 -0.37 11.24
N ASN A 120 9.11 -0.22 11.27
CA ASN A 120 8.33 -0.29 12.51
C ASN A 120 8.35 -1.71 13.08
N ILE A 121 8.13 -1.81 14.39
CA ILE A 121 7.70 -3.08 15.01
C ILE A 121 6.28 -3.36 14.52
N PRO A 122 5.93 -4.59 14.06
CA PRO A 122 4.58 -4.90 13.64
C PRO A 122 3.51 -4.50 14.66
N GLY A 123 2.50 -3.75 14.20
CA GLY A 123 1.46 -3.14 15.02
C GLY A 123 1.74 -1.68 15.42
N GLU A 124 2.93 -1.16 15.23
CA GLU A 124 3.28 0.24 15.46
C GLU A 124 3.27 1.04 14.15
N PHE A 125 3.23 2.37 14.26
CA PHE A 125 3.17 3.29 13.13
C PHE A 125 4.13 4.46 13.34
N ASN A 126 4.73 4.95 12.26
CA ASN A 126 5.49 6.21 12.25
C ASN A 126 4.72 7.25 11.42
N GLN A 127 3.89 8.04 12.07
CA GLN A 127 3.06 9.07 11.43
C GLN A 127 3.86 10.34 11.06
N ASP A 128 5.05 10.53 11.61
CA ASP A 128 5.91 11.68 11.29
C ASP A 128 6.55 11.55 9.89
N SER A 129 6.58 10.32 9.35
CA SER A 129 7.08 10.02 8.02
C SER A 129 6.12 9.07 7.30
N PRO A 130 4.90 9.51 6.90
CA PRO A 130 3.81 8.60 6.52
C PRO A 130 4.15 7.62 5.39
N THR A 131 4.90 8.05 4.37
CA THR A 131 5.33 7.15 3.27
C THR A 131 6.49 6.23 3.65
N GLY A 132 7.18 6.49 4.78
CA GLY A 132 8.40 5.78 5.12
C GLY A 132 9.49 5.92 4.05
N ASN A 133 10.23 4.83 3.82
CA ASN A 133 11.17 4.76 2.70
C ASN A 133 10.37 4.60 1.40
N ARG A 134 10.74 5.38 0.39
CA ARG A 134 9.97 5.44 -0.86
C ARG A 134 10.84 5.68 -2.07
N VAL A 135 10.29 5.32 -3.22
CA VAL A 135 10.79 5.68 -4.55
C VAL A 135 9.66 6.31 -5.33
N ILE A 136 9.92 7.45 -5.97
CA ILE A 136 9.00 8.10 -6.89
C ILE A 136 9.61 8.12 -8.29
N ILE A 137 8.83 7.64 -9.27
CA ILE A 137 9.22 7.55 -10.67
C ILE A 137 8.35 8.51 -11.48
N ASP A 138 8.97 9.45 -12.17
CA ASP A 138 8.35 10.27 -13.21
C ASP A 138 8.37 9.50 -14.53
N HIS A 139 7.22 9.19 -15.07
CA HIS A 139 7.08 8.53 -16.38
C HIS A 139 7.14 9.52 -17.56
N GLU A 140 7.47 10.79 -17.29
CA GLU A 140 7.69 11.85 -18.31
C GLU A 140 6.46 12.14 -19.18
N ASN A 141 5.27 11.76 -18.73
CA ASN A 141 4.01 11.94 -19.45
C ASN A 141 2.88 12.53 -18.56
N GLY A 142 3.25 13.04 -17.37
CA GLY A 142 2.35 13.56 -16.34
C GLY A 142 1.79 12.48 -15.42
N GLU A 143 2.39 11.31 -15.39
CA GLU A 143 2.12 10.21 -14.46
C GLU A 143 3.34 9.94 -13.58
N PHE A 144 3.10 9.79 -12.27
CA PHE A 144 4.12 9.52 -11.27
C PHE A 144 3.74 8.27 -10.48
N SER A 145 4.60 7.26 -10.49
CA SER A 145 4.45 6.09 -9.61
C SER A 145 5.10 6.35 -8.27
N ILE A 146 4.34 6.17 -7.19
CA ILE A 146 4.81 6.22 -5.81
C ILE A 146 4.80 4.79 -5.24
N LEU A 147 5.99 4.29 -4.89
CA LEU A 147 6.16 3.05 -4.15
C LEU A 147 6.65 3.41 -2.74
N ALA A 148 5.96 2.95 -1.71
CA ALA A 148 6.22 3.31 -0.32
C ALA A 148 6.44 2.10 0.58
N HIS A 149 6.89 2.37 1.83
CA HIS A 149 7.17 1.41 2.90
C HIS A 149 8.30 0.43 2.59
N PHE A 150 9.29 0.84 1.77
CA PHE A 150 10.49 0.02 1.56
C PHE A 150 11.21 -0.26 2.87
N LYS A 151 11.90 -1.41 2.91
CA LYS A 151 12.82 -1.78 3.98
C LYS A 151 13.95 -0.76 4.07
N LYS A 152 14.28 -0.33 5.30
CA LYS A 152 15.39 0.60 5.54
C LYS A 152 16.67 0.15 4.85
N GLY A 153 17.31 1.07 4.12
CA GLY A 153 18.59 0.86 3.47
C GLY A 153 18.57 -0.12 2.30
N SER A 154 17.39 -0.53 1.83
CA SER A 154 17.27 -1.52 0.76
C SER A 154 17.16 -0.93 -0.64
N ILE A 155 16.84 0.36 -0.77
CA ILE A 155 16.69 1.01 -2.07
C ILE A 155 18.07 1.16 -2.71
N ILE A 156 18.19 0.73 -3.96
CA ILE A 156 19.46 0.65 -4.71
C ILE A 156 19.55 1.64 -5.86
N VAL A 157 18.52 2.49 -6.03
CA VAL A 157 18.48 3.56 -7.03
C VAL A 157 18.62 4.93 -6.38
N SER A 158 18.99 5.93 -7.15
CA SER A 158 19.21 7.31 -6.71
C SER A 158 18.38 8.30 -7.54
N VAL A 159 18.09 9.46 -6.97
CA VAL A 159 17.44 10.56 -7.71
C VAL A 159 18.29 10.92 -8.93
N GLY A 160 17.64 10.98 -10.09
CA GLY A 160 18.26 11.23 -11.38
C GLY A 160 18.50 9.98 -12.24
N ASP A 161 18.47 8.78 -11.64
CA ASP A 161 18.60 7.54 -12.39
C ASP A 161 17.42 7.33 -13.33
N THR A 162 17.70 6.79 -14.52
CA THR A 162 16.68 6.26 -15.42
C THR A 162 16.49 4.79 -15.13
N VAL A 163 15.25 4.36 -14.99
CA VAL A 163 14.88 2.96 -14.76
C VAL A 163 14.02 2.43 -15.88
N ILE A 164 14.15 1.14 -16.13
CA ILE A 164 13.29 0.41 -17.07
C ILE A 164 12.28 -0.45 -16.30
N LYS A 165 11.15 -0.73 -16.90
CA LYS A 165 10.14 -1.65 -16.39
C LYS A 165 10.76 -2.98 -15.96
N GLY A 166 10.41 -3.48 -14.77
CA GLY A 166 10.98 -4.71 -14.17
C GLY A 166 12.33 -4.53 -13.48
N GLN A 167 12.99 -3.36 -13.57
CA GLN A 167 14.25 -3.11 -12.88
C GLN A 167 14.05 -3.07 -11.36
N GLU A 168 14.91 -3.77 -10.60
CA GLU A 168 14.88 -3.74 -9.14
C GLU A 168 15.11 -2.32 -8.60
N LEU A 169 14.25 -1.93 -7.65
CA LEU A 169 14.34 -0.66 -6.92
C LEU A 169 14.83 -0.84 -5.49
N GLY A 170 14.44 -1.95 -4.86
CA GLY A 170 14.71 -2.24 -3.45
C GLY A 170 13.83 -3.36 -2.94
N LYS A 171 13.54 -3.36 -1.63
CA LYS A 171 12.82 -4.46 -0.97
C LYS A 171 11.65 -3.95 -0.14
N ALA A 172 10.56 -4.71 -0.09
CA ALA A 172 9.41 -4.45 0.76
C ALA A 172 9.80 -4.43 2.24
N GLY A 173 9.28 -3.48 2.96
CA GLY A 173 9.54 -3.25 4.38
C GLY A 173 8.28 -2.88 5.15
N ASN A 174 8.50 -2.21 6.31
CA ASN A 174 7.44 -1.78 7.22
C ASN A 174 7.69 -0.37 7.75
N SER A 175 8.28 0.50 6.96
CA SER A 175 8.62 1.87 7.39
C SER A 175 7.45 2.83 7.19
N GLY A 176 7.33 3.85 8.03
CA GLY A 176 6.32 4.89 7.88
C GLY A 176 4.97 4.56 8.53
N ASN A 177 3.87 5.04 7.96
CA ASN A 177 2.51 4.77 8.46
C ASN A 177 2.02 3.38 8.01
N SER A 178 2.72 2.35 8.47
CA SER A 178 2.56 0.95 8.11
C SER A 178 2.56 0.08 9.36
N SER A 179 1.53 -0.73 9.57
CA SER A 179 1.40 -1.62 10.73
C SER A 179 1.97 -3.01 10.50
N GLU A 180 2.14 -3.41 9.26
CA GLU A 180 2.77 -4.67 8.85
C GLU A 180 3.45 -4.51 7.50
N PRO A 181 4.46 -5.33 7.21
CA PRO A 181 5.13 -5.30 5.92
C PRO A 181 4.17 -5.43 4.73
N HIS A 182 4.23 -4.47 3.81
CA HIS A 182 3.47 -4.47 2.57
C HIS A 182 4.11 -3.53 1.53
N LEU A 183 3.67 -3.60 0.30
CA LEU A 183 3.89 -2.58 -0.71
C LEU A 183 2.65 -1.68 -0.77
N HIS A 184 2.83 -0.38 -0.48
CA HIS A 184 1.87 0.64 -0.88
C HIS A 184 2.29 1.19 -2.25
N TYR A 185 1.36 1.16 -3.20
CA TYR A 185 1.55 1.68 -4.55
C TYR A 185 0.42 2.58 -4.97
N HIS A 186 0.72 3.74 -5.55
CA HIS A 186 -0.26 4.52 -6.30
C HIS A 186 0.36 5.27 -7.47
N LEU A 187 -0.49 5.59 -8.45
CA LEU A 187 -0.18 6.46 -9.58
C LEU A 187 -0.88 7.79 -9.36
N GLN A 188 -0.19 8.91 -9.61
CA GLN A 188 -0.76 10.24 -9.44
C GLN A 188 -0.18 11.26 -10.43
N THR A 189 -0.69 12.52 -10.37
CA THR A 189 -0.37 13.59 -11.32
C THR A 189 0.87 14.40 -10.98
N THR A 190 1.46 14.25 -9.80
CA THR A 190 2.63 15.03 -9.33
C THR A 190 3.64 14.13 -8.64
N ALA A 191 4.86 14.65 -8.42
CA ALA A 191 5.89 13.97 -7.63
C ALA A 191 5.72 14.15 -6.12
N ASP A 192 4.85 15.05 -5.65
CA ASP A 192 4.59 15.23 -4.22
C ASP A 192 3.57 14.18 -3.75
N PRO A 193 3.95 13.22 -2.87
CA PRO A 193 3.05 12.15 -2.44
C PRO A 193 1.86 12.62 -1.60
N PHE A 194 1.81 13.90 -1.24
CA PHE A 194 0.75 14.52 -0.41
C PHE A 194 -0.04 15.59 -1.16
N ASP A 195 0.23 15.81 -2.45
CA ASP A 195 -0.49 16.75 -3.31
C ASP A 195 -0.69 16.18 -4.71
N GLY A 196 -1.75 16.59 -5.35
CA GLY A 196 -2.12 16.14 -6.69
C GLY A 196 -3.40 15.32 -6.71
N ASP A 197 -3.58 14.60 -7.78
CA ASP A 197 -4.73 13.72 -7.99
C ASP A 197 -4.25 12.28 -8.23
N GLY A 198 -4.83 11.33 -7.50
CA GLY A 198 -4.64 9.91 -7.78
C GLY A 198 -5.20 9.55 -9.15
N LEU A 199 -4.45 8.72 -9.85
CA LEU A 199 -4.81 8.17 -11.17
C LEU A 199 -5.08 6.67 -11.07
N PRO A 200 -6.08 6.12 -11.78
CA PRO A 200 -6.22 4.67 -11.92
C PRO A 200 -4.92 4.06 -12.45
N ALA A 201 -4.36 3.09 -11.76
CA ALA A 201 -3.18 2.36 -12.22
C ALA A 201 -3.64 1.10 -12.96
N GLN A 202 -3.63 1.13 -14.29
CA GLN A 202 -3.99 0.00 -15.12
C GLN A 202 -2.72 -0.76 -15.51
N PHE A 203 -2.58 -1.97 -14.98
CA PHE A 203 -1.46 -2.87 -15.28
C PHE A 203 -1.77 -3.73 -16.50
N LEU A 204 -0.73 -4.08 -17.25
CA LEU A 204 -0.81 -4.91 -18.45
C LEU A 204 -0.45 -6.37 -18.14
N ASP A 205 -1.07 -7.29 -18.86
CA ASP A 205 -0.69 -8.70 -18.97
C ASP A 205 -0.36 -9.37 -17.63
N TYR A 206 -1.30 -9.33 -16.69
CA TYR A 206 -1.15 -9.98 -15.39
C TYR A 206 -2.25 -11.02 -15.14
N TYR A 207 -2.00 -11.95 -14.23
CA TYR A 207 -3.02 -12.87 -13.74
C TYR A 207 -3.68 -12.30 -12.48
N ALA A 208 -5.02 -12.27 -12.46
CA ALA A 208 -5.84 -12.07 -11.28
C ALA A 208 -6.63 -13.36 -11.01
N ASP A 209 -6.42 -14.00 -9.86
CA ASP A 209 -7.02 -15.30 -9.49
C ASP A 209 -6.84 -16.37 -10.59
N ASN A 210 -5.67 -16.41 -11.21
CA ASN A 210 -5.29 -17.25 -12.36
C ASN A 210 -6.03 -16.97 -13.68
N ILE A 211 -6.75 -15.86 -13.78
CA ILE A 211 -7.37 -15.38 -15.02
C ILE A 211 -6.47 -14.30 -15.61
N LEU A 212 -6.08 -14.43 -16.87
CA LEU A 212 -5.29 -13.41 -17.55
C LEU A 212 -6.13 -12.14 -17.74
N VAL A 213 -5.56 -11.02 -17.32
CA VAL A 213 -6.08 -9.68 -17.51
C VAL A 213 -5.13 -8.93 -18.44
N GLU A 214 -5.57 -8.62 -19.66
CA GLU A 214 -4.76 -7.90 -20.65
C GLU A 214 -4.45 -6.47 -20.20
N ILE A 215 -5.44 -5.79 -19.59
CA ILE A 215 -5.30 -4.46 -18.98
C ILE A 215 -6.34 -4.30 -17.88
N GLY A 216 -5.93 -3.91 -16.68
CA GLY A 216 -6.88 -3.76 -15.57
C GLY A 216 -6.29 -3.18 -14.31
N GLU A 217 -7.18 -2.88 -13.35
CA GLU A 217 -6.86 -2.41 -12.01
C GLU A 217 -7.06 -3.58 -11.04
N PRO A 218 -6.02 -3.99 -10.30
CA PRO A 218 -6.19 -5.00 -9.25
C PRO A 218 -7.17 -4.52 -8.18
N VAL A 219 -8.02 -5.42 -7.71
CA VAL A 219 -9.01 -5.10 -6.67
C VAL A 219 -8.83 -5.98 -5.44
N ARG A 220 -9.36 -5.51 -4.32
CA ARG A 220 -9.28 -6.19 -3.02
C ARG A 220 -9.61 -7.68 -3.12
N ASN A 221 -8.82 -8.49 -2.42
CA ASN A 221 -8.91 -9.94 -2.31
C ASN A 221 -8.42 -10.74 -3.54
N GLN A 222 -7.97 -10.09 -4.60
CA GLN A 222 -7.36 -10.80 -5.71
C GLN A 222 -5.94 -11.26 -5.38
N LYS A 223 -5.58 -12.44 -5.85
CA LYS A 223 -4.21 -12.89 -6.02
C LYS A 223 -3.71 -12.41 -7.38
N ILE A 224 -2.58 -11.76 -7.39
CA ILE A 224 -2.03 -11.15 -8.61
C ILE A 224 -0.58 -11.54 -8.83
N LYS A 225 -0.21 -11.75 -10.08
CA LYS A 225 1.18 -12.00 -10.51
C LYS A 225 1.37 -11.59 -11.95
N ASN A 226 2.58 -11.22 -12.33
CA ASN A 226 2.93 -11.01 -13.73
C ASN A 226 2.76 -12.30 -14.56
N GLN A 227 2.61 -12.12 -15.88
CA GLN A 227 2.52 -13.22 -16.84
C GLN A 227 3.85 -13.99 -16.96
#